data_2da4b108bf5b7fb1c0c047f855b9f2dd
#
_entry.id   2da4b108bf5b7fb1c0c047f855b9f2dd
#
_cell.length_a   1.000
_cell.length_b   1.000
_cell.length_c   1.000
_cell.angle_alpha   90.00
_cell.angle_beta   90.00
_cell.angle_gamma   90.00
#
_symmetry.space_group_name_H-M   'P 1'
#
loop_
_entity.id
_entity.type
_entity.pdbx_description
1 polymer ?
#
loop_
_entity_poly.entity_id
_entity_poly.type
_entity_poly.pdbx_seq_one_letter_code
_entity_poly.pdbx_strand_id
1 'polypeptide(L)'
;MLYGTPVYAQAGIGGMSEIMTAFEEYCVPLFTDLPAAQLTLLGDQLASGFAAGHADMRFEPGSDVVVFGAGPVGLGAVQAARVTGAGQVIVVDPIKYRRDFSMKLGATTTLDPNAEGDGIVERIRELCRGPNDRRFAGGTSWGRAANAVISRGADFVVEAAGIQSMPPKVEPQPDPTNVKTVLQAWDCTRAGGHTMLMGFTLQPVPFPGASLALFGRTIHPGQQGGLHVMRDIPRYVKLIEKGKIDATSVITKKYTLDESRQAVQDTADRTIITGVIEFA
;
A
#
# COMPACT_ATOMS: atom_id res chain seq x y z
N MET A 1 25.83 16.72 -13.94
CA MET A 1 24.97 17.73 -14.59
C MET A 1 24.36 17.11 -15.84
N LEU A 2 23.08 17.20 -16.01
CA LEU A 2 22.39 16.73 -17.22
C LEU A 2 21.95 17.98 -18.00
N TYR A 3 22.46 18.15 -19.22
CA TYR A 3 22.18 19.31 -20.06
C TYR A 3 22.40 20.67 -19.35
N GLY A 4 23.44 20.78 -18.52
CA GLY A 4 23.75 22.00 -17.77
C GLY A 4 22.96 22.23 -16.49
N THR A 5 21.95 21.41 -16.21
CA THR A 5 21.17 21.49 -14.97
C THR A 5 21.79 20.60 -13.88
N PRO A 6 21.98 21.08 -12.64
CA PRO A 6 22.39 20.25 -11.53
C PRO A 6 21.37 19.11 -11.30
N VAL A 7 21.85 17.88 -11.23
CA VAL A 7 21.05 16.71 -10.89
C VAL A 7 21.59 16.14 -9.61
N TYR A 8 20.71 15.91 -8.66
CA TYR A 8 21.05 15.34 -7.36
C TYR A 8 20.47 13.93 -7.25
N ALA A 9 21.28 12.99 -6.80
CA ALA A 9 20.79 11.66 -6.46
C ALA A 9 19.87 11.75 -5.24
N GLN A 10 18.70 11.13 -5.33
CA GLN A 10 17.80 11.01 -4.17
C GLN A 10 18.53 10.31 -3.03
N ALA A 11 18.46 10.86 -1.83
CA ALA A 11 19.22 10.40 -0.66
C ALA A 11 20.75 10.30 -0.88
N GLY A 12 21.29 10.89 -1.95
CA GLY A 12 22.70 10.89 -2.27
C GLY A 12 23.28 9.57 -2.80
N ILE A 13 22.44 8.57 -3.07
CA ILE A 13 22.92 7.19 -3.33
C ILE A 13 23.12 6.92 -4.83
N GLY A 14 22.24 7.38 -5.72
CA GLY A 14 22.37 7.14 -7.17
C GLY A 14 22.26 5.67 -7.55
N GLY A 15 21.20 4.98 -7.12
CA GLY A 15 21.05 3.52 -7.23
C GLY A 15 20.89 2.93 -8.65
N MET A 16 20.68 3.76 -9.69
CA MET A 16 20.68 3.31 -11.09
C MET A 16 22.08 3.44 -11.70
N SER A 17 23.02 2.71 -11.14
CA SER A 17 24.42 2.67 -11.62
C SER A 17 25.08 1.36 -11.21
N GLU A 18 26.09 0.93 -11.95
CA GLU A 18 26.85 -0.30 -11.67
C GLU A 18 27.62 -0.20 -10.34
N ILE A 19 28.00 1.02 -9.96
CA ILE A 19 28.73 1.30 -8.70
C ILE A 19 28.03 2.45 -7.99
N MET A 20 27.76 2.25 -6.72
CA MET A 20 27.21 3.29 -5.85
C MET A 20 28.02 3.38 -4.55
N THR A 21 27.99 4.53 -3.92
CA THR A 21 28.55 4.73 -2.59
C THR A 21 27.42 4.88 -1.57
N ALA A 22 27.55 4.21 -0.43
CA ALA A 22 26.61 4.33 0.67
C ALA A 22 27.36 4.34 2.00
N PHE A 23 26.78 4.97 3.02
CA PHE A 23 27.30 4.84 4.37
C PHE A 23 27.06 3.41 4.88
N GLU A 24 28.02 2.87 5.62
CA GLU A 24 27.96 1.52 6.18
C GLU A 24 26.69 1.32 7.03
N GLU A 25 26.28 2.32 7.78
CA GLU A 25 25.08 2.29 8.62
C GLU A 25 23.76 2.15 7.85
N TYR A 26 23.76 2.41 6.53
CA TYR A 26 22.60 2.22 5.66
C TYR A 26 22.62 0.86 4.93
N CYS A 27 23.64 0.06 5.17
CA CYS A 27 23.81 -1.24 4.56
C CYS A 27 23.31 -2.35 5.49
N VAL A 28 22.40 -3.16 5.03
CA VAL A 28 21.93 -4.35 5.75
C VAL A 28 22.58 -5.57 5.13
N PRO A 29 23.52 -6.25 5.81
CA PRO A 29 24.11 -7.49 5.30
C PRO A 29 23.03 -8.59 5.24
N LEU A 30 22.90 -9.23 4.10
CA LEU A 30 21.95 -10.32 3.87
C LEU A 30 22.73 -11.60 3.52
N PHE A 31 22.50 -12.66 4.27
CA PHE A 31 23.09 -13.98 4.04
C PHE A 31 22.00 -14.89 3.48
N THR A 32 21.87 -14.93 2.15
CA THR A 32 20.81 -15.67 1.47
C THR A 32 21.23 -15.97 0.03
N ASP A 33 20.69 -17.05 -0.54
CA ASP A 33 20.84 -17.43 -1.94
C ASP A 33 19.70 -16.87 -2.82
N LEU A 34 18.81 -16.03 -2.27
CA LEU A 34 17.76 -15.39 -3.07
C LEU A 34 18.34 -14.49 -4.15
N PRO A 35 17.76 -14.47 -5.35
CA PRO A 35 18.18 -13.57 -6.41
C PRO A 35 18.15 -12.10 -5.99
N ALA A 36 19.18 -11.32 -6.38
CA ALA A 36 19.27 -9.90 -6.07
C ALA A 36 18.02 -9.10 -6.53
N ALA A 37 17.42 -9.50 -7.65
CA ALA A 37 16.18 -8.91 -8.14
C ALA A 37 15.03 -8.98 -7.11
N GLN A 38 14.93 -10.05 -6.33
CA GLN A 38 13.91 -10.17 -5.27
C GLN A 38 14.29 -9.30 -4.06
N LEU A 39 15.56 -9.24 -3.71
CA LEU A 39 16.07 -8.50 -2.56
C LEU A 39 15.93 -6.99 -2.75
N THR A 40 16.05 -6.48 -4.00
CA THR A 40 15.89 -5.06 -4.28
C THR A 40 14.52 -4.51 -3.89
N LEU A 41 13.46 -5.34 -3.89
CA LEU A 41 12.12 -4.94 -3.45
C LEU A 41 12.03 -4.68 -1.95
N LEU A 42 12.99 -5.17 -1.17
CA LEU A 42 13.07 -4.96 0.27
C LEU A 42 13.72 -3.62 0.63
N GLY A 43 14.32 -2.92 -0.32
CA GLY A 43 14.88 -1.58 -0.10
C GLY A 43 13.81 -0.52 0.20
N ASP A 44 12.59 -0.71 -0.30
CA ASP A 44 11.45 0.19 -0.06
C ASP A 44 10.11 -0.52 -0.30
N GLN A 45 9.66 -0.59 -1.53
CA GLN A 45 8.29 -0.79 -1.97
C GLN A 45 7.55 -1.94 -1.29
N LEU A 46 8.01 -3.18 -1.48
CA LEU A 46 7.38 -4.37 -0.92
C LEU A 46 7.52 -4.40 0.60
N ALA A 47 8.70 -4.04 1.10
CA ALA A 47 9.00 -4.03 2.52
C ALA A 47 8.16 -2.99 3.27
N SER A 48 8.01 -1.78 2.72
CA SER A 48 7.20 -0.71 3.31
C SER A 48 5.74 -1.11 3.41
N GLY A 49 5.17 -1.66 2.33
CA GLY A 49 3.81 -2.16 2.34
C GLY A 49 3.60 -3.31 3.33
N PHE A 50 4.53 -4.26 3.39
CA PHE A 50 4.46 -5.36 4.35
C PHE A 50 4.60 -4.87 5.79
N ALA A 51 5.50 -3.91 6.04
CA ALA A 51 5.72 -3.30 7.35
C ALA A 51 4.48 -2.57 7.87
N ALA A 52 3.70 -1.93 6.99
CA ALA A 52 2.45 -1.28 7.36
C ALA A 52 1.52 -2.19 8.18
N GLY A 53 1.40 -3.44 7.75
CA GLY A 53 0.57 -4.42 8.45
C GLY A 53 1.28 -5.18 9.56
N HIS A 54 2.59 -5.42 9.42
CA HIS A 54 3.35 -6.23 10.38
C HIS A 54 3.96 -5.40 11.52
N ALA A 55 4.57 -4.26 11.20
CA ALA A 55 5.40 -3.52 12.16
C ALA A 55 4.62 -2.42 12.89
N ASP A 56 3.80 -1.64 12.18
CA ASP A 56 3.11 -0.48 12.76
C ASP A 56 1.66 -0.80 13.12
N MET A 57 0.76 -0.99 12.14
CA MET A 57 -0.66 -1.22 12.46
C MET A 57 -0.95 -2.58 13.09
N ARG A 58 -0.08 -3.57 12.90
CA ARG A 58 -0.20 -4.92 13.48
C ARG A 58 -1.54 -5.58 13.16
N PHE A 59 -1.74 -5.89 11.88
CA PHE A 59 -2.96 -6.59 11.45
C PHE A 59 -3.24 -7.82 12.29
N GLU A 60 -4.49 -8.01 12.64
CA GLU A 60 -4.93 -9.08 13.53
C GLU A 60 -5.60 -10.21 12.75
N PRO A 61 -5.48 -11.47 13.22
CA PRO A 61 -6.22 -12.58 12.63
C PRO A 61 -7.73 -12.32 12.66
N GLY A 62 -8.38 -12.56 11.52
CA GLY A 62 -9.83 -12.38 11.37
C GLY A 62 -10.26 -10.93 11.12
N SER A 63 -9.34 -9.96 11.06
CA SER A 63 -9.67 -8.56 10.78
C SER A 63 -10.05 -8.30 9.32
N ASP A 64 -10.78 -7.22 9.08
CA ASP A 64 -11.06 -6.67 7.77
C ASP A 64 -9.98 -5.64 7.40
N VAL A 65 -9.26 -5.90 6.31
CA VAL A 65 -8.19 -5.04 5.79
C VAL A 65 -8.59 -4.49 4.43
N VAL A 66 -8.45 -3.18 4.24
CA VAL A 66 -8.68 -2.52 2.95
C VAL A 66 -7.37 -1.89 2.46
N VAL A 67 -7.05 -2.08 1.19
CA VAL A 67 -5.87 -1.51 0.56
C VAL A 67 -6.28 -0.71 -0.68
N PHE A 68 -6.07 0.58 -0.65
CA PHE A 68 -6.22 1.45 -1.82
C PHE A 68 -4.90 1.51 -2.58
N GLY A 69 -4.93 1.07 -3.84
CA GLY A 69 -3.77 0.94 -4.70
C GLY A 69 -3.13 -0.45 -4.66
N ALA A 70 -3.11 -1.14 -5.80
CA ALA A 70 -2.47 -2.45 -6.00
C ALA A 70 -1.11 -2.31 -6.73
N GLY A 71 -0.36 -1.25 -6.45
CA GLY A 71 1.05 -1.12 -6.76
C GLY A 71 1.92 -1.97 -5.82
N PRO A 72 3.24 -1.98 -5.97
CA PRO A 72 4.11 -2.85 -5.19
C PRO A 72 4.00 -2.62 -3.68
N VAL A 73 3.77 -1.39 -3.23
CA VAL A 73 3.52 -1.05 -1.82
C VAL A 73 2.22 -1.68 -1.34
N GLY A 74 1.11 -1.44 -2.05
CA GLY A 74 -0.19 -2.02 -1.69
C GLY A 74 -0.17 -3.55 -1.70
N LEU A 75 0.52 -4.18 -2.66
CA LEU A 75 0.70 -5.62 -2.72
C LEU A 75 1.55 -6.17 -1.55
N GLY A 76 2.45 -5.35 -1.00
CA GLY A 76 3.13 -5.65 0.26
C GLY A 76 2.15 -5.74 1.43
N ALA A 77 1.24 -4.77 1.55
CA ALA A 77 0.20 -4.75 2.58
C ALA A 77 -0.80 -5.92 2.42
N VAL A 78 -1.19 -6.27 1.18
CA VAL A 78 -2.02 -7.46 0.89
C VAL A 78 -1.36 -8.74 1.40
N GLN A 79 -0.06 -8.90 1.14
CA GLN A 79 0.67 -10.07 1.60
C GLN A 79 0.84 -10.09 3.13
N ALA A 80 1.04 -8.92 3.76
CA ALA A 80 1.04 -8.81 5.22
C ALA A 80 -0.29 -9.27 5.81
N ALA A 81 -1.41 -8.80 5.26
CA ALA A 81 -2.75 -9.20 5.69
C ALA A 81 -2.96 -10.72 5.57
N ARG A 82 -2.53 -11.33 4.46
CA ARG A 82 -2.56 -12.78 4.28
C ARG A 82 -1.71 -13.51 5.32
N VAL A 83 -0.49 -13.06 5.56
CA VAL A 83 0.46 -13.73 6.48
C VAL A 83 -0.01 -13.62 7.93
N THR A 84 -0.63 -12.50 8.31
CA THR A 84 -1.18 -12.29 9.67
C THR A 84 -2.54 -12.96 9.88
N GLY A 85 -3.16 -13.48 8.81
CA GLY A 85 -4.43 -14.21 8.93
C GLY A 85 -5.66 -13.30 8.95
N ALA A 86 -5.64 -12.16 8.26
CA ALA A 86 -6.81 -11.32 8.08
C ALA A 86 -7.99 -12.13 7.54
N GLY A 87 -9.19 -11.85 8.03
CA GLY A 87 -10.42 -12.54 7.63
C GLY A 87 -10.89 -12.11 6.24
N GLN A 88 -10.67 -10.85 5.89
CA GLN A 88 -10.98 -10.27 4.60
C GLN A 88 -9.91 -9.28 4.17
N VAL A 89 -9.57 -9.28 2.88
CA VAL A 89 -8.65 -8.33 2.27
C VAL A 89 -9.29 -7.75 1.02
N ILE A 90 -9.73 -6.48 1.09
CA ILE A 90 -10.37 -5.76 0.00
C ILE A 90 -9.34 -4.86 -0.66
N VAL A 91 -9.16 -4.99 -1.97
CA VAL A 91 -8.23 -4.15 -2.74
C VAL A 91 -8.99 -3.25 -3.70
N VAL A 92 -8.68 -1.97 -3.66
CA VAL A 92 -9.26 -0.93 -4.52
C VAL A 92 -8.19 -0.44 -5.49
N ASP A 93 -8.37 -0.66 -6.79
CA ASP A 93 -7.45 -0.17 -7.83
C ASP A 93 -8.22 0.02 -9.15
N PRO A 94 -8.01 1.10 -9.91
CA PRO A 94 -8.68 1.29 -11.19
C PRO A 94 -8.22 0.29 -12.25
N ILE A 95 -6.98 -0.22 -12.15
CA ILE A 95 -6.35 -1.03 -13.19
C ILE A 95 -6.73 -2.50 -13.00
N LYS A 96 -7.47 -3.03 -13.98
CA LYS A 96 -7.98 -4.40 -13.91
C LYS A 96 -6.90 -5.45 -13.66
N TYR A 97 -5.78 -5.42 -14.41
CA TYR A 97 -4.74 -6.44 -14.26
C TYR A 97 -4.11 -6.42 -12.86
N ARG A 98 -4.04 -5.25 -12.19
CA ARG A 98 -3.54 -5.12 -10.82
C ARG A 98 -4.52 -5.72 -9.81
N ARG A 99 -5.82 -5.50 -10.02
CA ARG A 99 -6.87 -6.16 -9.23
C ARG A 99 -6.78 -7.68 -9.35
N ASP A 100 -6.72 -8.19 -10.58
CA ASP A 100 -6.60 -9.64 -10.84
C ASP A 100 -5.31 -10.23 -10.22
N PHE A 101 -4.24 -9.45 -10.23
CA PHE A 101 -2.97 -9.86 -9.64
C PHE A 101 -3.02 -9.87 -8.11
N SER A 102 -3.67 -8.90 -7.49
CA SER A 102 -3.81 -8.85 -6.02
C SER A 102 -4.55 -10.06 -5.45
N MET A 103 -5.51 -10.62 -6.20
CA MET A 103 -6.20 -11.85 -5.81
C MET A 103 -5.24 -13.05 -5.68
N LYS A 104 -4.21 -13.13 -6.52
CA LYS A 104 -3.19 -14.20 -6.45
C LYS A 104 -2.31 -14.06 -5.21
N LEU A 105 -2.15 -12.85 -4.69
CA LEU A 105 -1.31 -12.54 -3.54
C LEU A 105 -2.05 -12.56 -2.19
N GLY A 106 -3.38 -12.69 -2.21
CA GLY A 106 -4.14 -12.86 -0.97
C GLY A 106 -5.32 -11.90 -0.78
N ALA A 107 -5.63 -11.05 -1.77
CA ALA A 107 -6.88 -10.31 -1.74
C ALA A 107 -8.07 -11.29 -1.81
N THR A 108 -9.13 -11.00 -1.08
CA THR A 108 -10.38 -11.79 -1.09
C THR A 108 -11.45 -11.15 -1.97
N THR A 109 -11.36 -9.83 -2.15
CA THR A 109 -12.30 -9.02 -2.94
C THR A 109 -11.54 -7.87 -3.59
N THR A 110 -11.94 -7.49 -4.80
CA THR A 110 -11.39 -6.32 -5.48
C THR A 110 -12.50 -5.40 -5.95
N LEU A 111 -12.27 -4.09 -5.90
CA LEU A 111 -13.21 -3.06 -6.33
C LEU A 111 -12.54 -2.13 -7.35
N ASP A 112 -13.31 -1.73 -8.35
CA ASP A 112 -12.92 -0.71 -9.31
C ASP A 112 -13.48 0.65 -8.88
N PRO A 113 -12.65 1.61 -8.45
CA PRO A 113 -13.13 2.90 -8.00
C PRO A 113 -13.81 3.72 -9.10
N ASN A 114 -13.50 3.45 -10.38
CA ASN A 114 -14.19 4.10 -11.50
C ASN A 114 -15.61 3.55 -11.70
N ALA A 115 -15.81 2.26 -11.45
CA ALA A 115 -17.13 1.62 -11.55
C ALA A 115 -18.01 1.92 -10.32
N GLU A 116 -17.44 1.90 -9.12
CA GLU A 116 -18.15 2.15 -7.86
C GLU A 116 -18.47 3.65 -7.64
N GLY A 117 -17.65 4.55 -8.21
CA GLY A 117 -17.82 5.99 -8.09
C GLY A 117 -17.89 6.47 -6.64
N ASP A 118 -18.85 7.32 -6.32
CA ASP A 118 -19.03 7.87 -4.96
C ASP A 118 -19.59 6.83 -3.98
N GLY A 119 -20.11 5.71 -4.46
CA GLY A 119 -20.65 4.61 -3.65
C GLY A 119 -19.59 3.72 -3.01
N ILE A 120 -18.32 3.86 -3.36
CA ILE A 120 -17.25 2.93 -2.96
C ILE A 120 -17.11 2.78 -1.43
N VAL A 121 -17.25 3.87 -0.68
CA VAL A 121 -17.15 3.83 0.79
C VAL A 121 -18.25 2.99 1.40
N GLU A 122 -19.49 3.17 0.95
CA GLU A 122 -20.62 2.36 1.46
C GLU A 122 -20.48 0.91 1.00
N ARG A 123 -20.01 0.66 -0.22
CA ARG A 123 -19.73 -0.69 -0.72
C ARG A 123 -18.71 -1.42 0.15
N ILE A 124 -17.63 -0.76 0.54
CA ILE A 124 -16.63 -1.32 1.47
C ILE A 124 -17.25 -1.57 2.84
N ARG A 125 -18.01 -0.62 3.37
CA ARG A 125 -18.70 -0.78 4.65
C ARG A 125 -19.68 -1.94 4.66
N GLU A 126 -20.35 -2.20 3.53
CA GLU A 126 -21.23 -3.36 3.36
C GLU A 126 -20.46 -4.68 3.36
N LEU A 127 -19.32 -4.73 2.72
CA LEU A 127 -18.45 -5.91 2.68
C LEU A 127 -17.87 -6.23 4.06
N CYS A 128 -17.54 -5.21 4.85
CA CYS A 128 -17.04 -5.35 6.23
C CYS A 128 -18.15 -5.57 7.26
N ARG A 129 -19.38 -5.85 6.85
CA ARG A 129 -20.48 -6.21 7.76
C ARG A 129 -20.22 -7.56 8.40
N GLY A 130 -19.84 -7.53 9.67
CA GLY A 130 -19.73 -8.73 10.49
C GLY A 130 -21.04 -9.05 11.25
N PRO A 131 -21.16 -10.26 11.80
CA PRO A 131 -22.27 -10.64 12.68
C PRO A 131 -22.37 -9.79 13.94
N ASN A 132 -21.32 -9.03 14.27
CA ASN A 132 -21.23 -8.15 15.42
C ASN A 132 -21.80 -6.74 15.19
N ASP A 133 -22.12 -6.34 13.97
CA ASP A 133 -22.72 -5.04 13.65
C ASP A 133 -24.01 -4.77 14.45
N ARG A 134 -24.74 -5.82 14.83
CA ARG A 134 -25.97 -5.72 15.63
C ARG A 134 -25.70 -5.42 17.10
N ARG A 135 -24.51 -5.69 17.63
CA ARG A 135 -24.18 -5.51 19.06
C ARG A 135 -24.01 -4.04 19.43
N PHE A 136 -23.60 -3.21 18.49
CA PHE A 136 -23.43 -1.77 18.69
C PHE A 136 -24.69 -0.96 18.39
N ALA A 137 -25.73 -1.56 17.81
CA ALA A 137 -27.02 -0.91 17.62
C ALA A 137 -27.79 -0.61 18.91
N GLY A 138 -27.28 -1.01 20.06
CA GLY A 138 -27.88 -0.85 21.38
C GLY A 138 -27.41 0.37 22.20
N GLY A 139 -26.60 1.26 21.61
CA GLY A 139 -26.12 2.47 22.28
C GLY A 139 -27.25 3.48 22.58
N THR A 140 -27.02 4.35 23.56
CA THR A 140 -27.92 5.38 24.06
C THR A 140 -28.64 6.19 22.96
N SER A 141 -29.75 6.81 23.29
CA SER A 141 -30.66 7.56 22.40
C SER A 141 -30.04 8.62 21.49
N TRP A 142 -28.79 8.98 21.72
CA TRP A 142 -27.99 9.92 20.89
C TRP A 142 -27.40 9.31 19.65
N GLY A 143 -27.43 7.99 19.48
CA GLY A 143 -26.55 7.41 18.51
C GLY A 143 -26.99 6.18 17.78
N ARG A 144 -28.23 5.67 17.84
CA ARG A 144 -28.56 4.38 17.19
C ARG A 144 -28.28 4.40 15.67
N ALA A 145 -28.68 5.43 14.98
CA ALA A 145 -28.42 5.56 13.55
C ALA A 145 -26.97 5.94 13.25
N ALA A 146 -26.41 6.89 14.03
CA ALA A 146 -25.03 7.32 13.90
C ALA A 146 -24.05 6.18 14.26
N ASN A 147 -24.27 5.47 15.38
CA ASN A 147 -23.42 4.36 15.80
C ASN A 147 -23.46 3.18 14.81
N ALA A 148 -24.60 2.91 14.20
CA ALA A 148 -24.70 1.86 13.19
C ALA A 148 -23.88 2.17 11.91
N VAL A 149 -23.76 3.44 11.55
CA VAL A 149 -22.96 3.89 10.40
C VAL A 149 -21.47 3.97 10.74
N ILE A 150 -21.15 4.42 11.96
CA ILE A 150 -19.79 4.64 12.43
C ILE A 150 -19.05 3.33 12.74
N SER A 151 -19.78 2.33 13.24
CA SER A 151 -19.21 1.01 13.56
C SER A 151 -18.92 0.16 12.32
N ARG A 152 -19.45 0.55 11.16
CA ARG A 152 -19.20 -0.15 9.90
C ARG A 152 -17.91 0.33 9.25
N GLY A 153 -17.14 -0.60 8.74
CA GLY A 153 -15.92 -0.33 8.03
C GLY A 153 -14.83 -1.31 8.41
N ALA A 154 -13.68 -1.12 7.82
CA ALA A 154 -12.52 -1.98 8.02
C ALA A 154 -11.81 -1.69 9.36
N ASP A 155 -11.19 -2.71 9.93
CA ASP A 155 -10.29 -2.60 11.07
C ASP A 155 -9.04 -1.81 10.71
N PHE A 156 -8.50 -2.11 9.52
CA PHE A 156 -7.27 -1.52 9.01
C PHE A 156 -7.44 -1.08 7.56
N VAL A 157 -7.00 0.13 7.27
CA VAL A 157 -7.02 0.68 5.91
C VAL A 157 -5.62 1.19 5.56
N VAL A 158 -5.08 0.74 4.43
CA VAL A 158 -3.82 1.22 3.86
C VAL A 158 -4.13 2.04 2.62
N GLU A 159 -3.78 3.31 2.62
CA GLU A 159 -3.83 4.16 1.45
C GLU A 159 -2.44 4.16 0.78
N ALA A 160 -2.31 3.53 -0.39
CA ALA A 160 -1.08 3.38 -1.15
C ALA A 160 -1.25 3.73 -2.65
N ALA A 161 -2.29 4.50 -2.99
CA ALA A 161 -2.54 4.92 -4.37
C ALA A 161 -1.60 6.04 -4.82
N GLY A 162 -1.43 7.06 -3.99
CA GLY A 162 -0.59 8.21 -4.28
C GLY A 162 -1.13 9.13 -5.38
N ILE A 163 -0.39 10.20 -5.68
CA ILE A 163 -0.73 11.14 -6.75
C ILE A 163 -0.48 10.53 -8.13
N GLN A 164 -1.27 10.94 -9.10
CA GLN A 164 -1.05 10.64 -10.51
C GLN A 164 -0.41 11.87 -11.18
N SER A 165 0.91 11.93 -11.17
CA SER A 165 1.67 13.05 -11.71
C SER A 165 1.71 13.08 -13.24
N MET A 166 1.50 11.94 -13.90
CA MET A 166 1.42 11.82 -15.36
C MET A 166 0.22 10.96 -15.75
N PRO A 167 -0.44 11.26 -16.89
CA PRO A 167 -1.54 10.41 -17.36
C PRO A 167 -1.01 9.02 -17.71
N PRO A 168 -1.60 7.95 -17.17
CA PRO A 168 -1.21 6.58 -17.48
C PRO A 168 -1.70 6.15 -18.87
N LYS A 169 -1.12 5.09 -19.42
CA LYS A 169 -1.63 4.42 -20.64
C LYS A 169 -2.72 3.37 -20.33
N VAL A 170 -3.07 3.21 -19.10
CA VAL A 170 -4.10 2.30 -18.58
C VAL A 170 -5.18 3.12 -17.87
N GLU A 171 -6.10 2.47 -17.21
CA GLU A 171 -7.21 3.12 -16.51
C GLU A 171 -6.69 4.16 -15.49
N PRO A 172 -7.11 5.44 -15.59
CA PRO A 172 -6.72 6.47 -14.66
C PRO A 172 -7.45 6.30 -13.31
N GLN A 173 -6.84 6.82 -12.26
CA GLN A 173 -7.55 6.92 -10.97
C GLN A 173 -8.62 8.03 -11.02
N PRO A 174 -9.71 7.92 -10.23
CA PRO A 174 -10.79 8.92 -10.22
C PRO A 174 -10.35 10.31 -9.78
N ASP A 175 -9.36 10.39 -8.92
CA ASP A 175 -8.77 11.64 -8.44
C ASP A 175 -7.24 11.60 -8.57
N PRO A 176 -6.65 12.36 -9.51
CA PRO A 176 -5.20 12.40 -9.68
C PRO A 176 -4.46 13.09 -8.52
N THR A 177 -5.16 13.84 -7.67
CA THR A 177 -4.55 14.53 -6.52
C THR A 177 -4.39 13.63 -5.29
N ASN A 178 -5.07 12.48 -5.28
CA ASN A 178 -5.17 11.54 -4.16
C ASN A 178 -5.92 12.06 -2.92
N VAL A 179 -6.43 13.28 -2.92
CA VAL A 179 -7.19 13.84 -1.78
C VAL A 179 -8.46 13.04 -1.50
N LYS A 180 -9.23 12.73 -2.57
CA LYS A 180 -10.46 11.94 -2.48
C LYS A 180 -10.18 10.54 -1.96
N THR A 181 -9.11 9.89 -2.43
CA THR A 181 -8.74 8.54 -2.01
C THR A 181 -8.35 8.50 -0.52
N VAL A 182 -7.59 9.50 -0.04
CA VAL A 182 -7.27 9.63 1.39
C VAL A 182 -8.53 9.80 2.23
N LEU A 183 -9.49 10.62 1.81
CA LEU A 183 -10.77 10.78 2.51
C LEU A 183 -11.59 9.50 2.49
N GLN A 184 -11.64 8.80 1.35
CA GLN A 184 -12.33 7.51 1.25
C GLN A 184 -11.70 6.45 2.16
N ALA A 185 -10.37 6.40 2.25
CA ALA A 185 -9.66 5.50 3.16
C ALA A 185 -10.03 5.79 4.62
N TRP A 186 -10.05 7.07 5.01
CA TRP A 186 -10.51 7.49 6.33
C TRP A 186 -11.96 7.09 6.60
N ASP A 187 -12.84 7.34 5.64
CA ASP A 187 -14.28 7.08 5.80
C ASP A 187 -14.62 5.60 5.81
N CYS A 188 -13.82 4.75 5.14
CA CYS A 188 -13.97 3.29 5.20
C CYS A 188 -13.52 2.68 6.53
N THR A 189 -12.73 3.39 7.31
CA THR A 189 -12.23 2.90 8.60
C THR A 189 -13.35 2.93 9.64
N ARG A 190 -13.58 1.82 10.36
CA ARG A 190 -14.56 1.78 11.45
C ARG A 190 -14.14 2.66 12.63
N ALA A 191 -15.06 2.91 13.56
CA ALA A 191 -14.70 3.52 14.84
C ALA A 191 -13.66 2.63 15.57
N GLY A 192 -12.62 3.26 16.12
CA GLY A 192 -11.49 2.57 16.75
C GLY A 192 -10.56 1.83 15.79
N GLY A 193 -10.76 1.96 14.48
CA GLY A 193 -9.90 1.36 13.47
C GLY A 193 -8.68 2.23 13.12
N HIS A 194 -7.84 1.73 12.24
CA HIS A 194 -6.53 2.29 11.90
C HIS A 194 -6.45 2.60 10.40
N THR A 195 -5.97 3.78 10.06
CA THR A 195 -5.69 4.20 8.68
C THR A 195 -4.21 4.56 8.56
N MET A 196 -3.50 3.95 7.61
CA MET A 196 -2.14 4.34 7.27
C MET A 196 -2.12 5.04 5.92
N LEU A 197 -1.47 6.21 5.86
CA LEU A 197 -1.35 7.02 4.67
C LEU A 197 0.05 6.85 4.08
N MET A 198 0.21 5.97 3.09
CA MET A 198 1.47 5.72 2.39
C MET A 198 1.55 6.44 1.04
N GLY A 199 0.41 6.68 0.42
CA GLY A 199 0.32 7.46 -0.79
C GLY A 199 0.52 8.95 -0.53
N PHE A 200 1.23 9.63 -1.44
CA PHE A 200 1.42 11.07 -1.33
C PHE A 200 0.21 11.84 -1.82
N THR A 201 -0.10 12.94 -1.13
CA THR A 201 -0.87 14.06 -1.66
C THR A 201 -0.14 15.36 -1.33
N LEU A 202 -0.12 16.29 -2.28
CA LEU A 202 0.51 17.61 -2.12
C LEU A 202 -0.51 18.68 -1.72
N GLN A 203 -1.79 18.32 -1.70
CA GLN A 203 -2.87 19.23 -1.35
C GLN A 203 -3.34 19.00 0.09
N PRO A 204 -3.89 20.03 0.76
CA PRO A 204 -4.52 19.86 2.05
C PRO A 204 -5.68 18.86 1.99
N VAL A 205 -5.75 17.95 2.98
CA VAL A 205 -6.85 17.00 3.12
C VAL A 205 -7.83 17.51 4.19
N PRO A 206 -9.07 17.86 3.83
CA PRO A 206 -10.04 18.43 4.77
C PRO A 206 -10.74 17.33 5.59
N PHE A 207 -10.07 16.79 6.60
CA PHE A 207 -10.70 15.82 7.51
C PHE A 207 -11.84 16.47 8.30
N PRO A 208 -13.03 15.82 8.38
CA PRO A 208 -14.14 16.32 9.20
C PRO A 208 -13.77 16.32 10.68
N GLY A 209 -13.81 17.49 11.34
CA GLY A 209 -13.38 17.65 12.74
C GLY A 209 -14.14 16.76 13.72
N ALA A 210 -15.45 16.59 13.53
CA ALA A 210 -16.25 15.67 14.35
C ALA A 210 -15.81 14.21 14.21
N SER A 211 -15.41 13.78 13.01
CA SER A 211 -14.89 12.44 12.75
C SER A 211 -13.57 12.18 13.46
N LEU A 212 -12.69 13.18 13.49
CA LEU A 212 -11.42 13.10 14.23
C LEU A 212 -11.64 13.00 15.74
N ALA A 213 -12.62 13.77 16.28
CA ALA A 213 -12.83 13.87 17.73
C ALA A 213 -13.62 12.70 18.33
N LEU A 214 -14.58 12.13 17.58
CA LEU A 214 -15.60 11.26 18.17
C LEU A 214 -15.39 9.76 17.90
N PHE A 215 -14.66 9.39 16.85
CA PHE A 215 -14.67 7.99 16.38
C PHE A 215 -13.45 7.17 16.83
N GLY A 216 -12.51 7.77 17.52
CA GLY A 216 -11.34 7.07 18.07
C GLY A 216 -10.48 6.38 16.98
N ARG A 217 -10.57 6.84 15.73
CA ARG A 217 -9.74 6.32 14.62
C ARG A 217 -8.31 6.82 14.78
N THR A 218 -7.35 6.00 14.37
CA THR A 218 -5.94 6.35 14.39
C THR A 218 -5.43 6.54 12.97
N ILE A 219 -4.71 7.65 12.72
CA ILE A 219 -3.93 7.85 11.49
C ILE A 219 -2.48 7.51 11.79
N HIS A 220 -1.92 6.61 10.99
CA HIS A 220 -0.51 6.24 11.03
C HIS A 220 0.26 6.94 9.92
N PRO A 221 1.48 7.46 10.21
CA PRO A 221 2.35 8.01 9.18
C PRO A 221 2.85 6.88 8.29
N GLY A 222 2.74 7.07 6.97
CA GLY A 222 3.04 6.02 6.00
C GLY A 222 4.52 5.88 5.64
N GLN A 223 5.42 6.67 6.21
CA GLN A 223 6.83 6.60 5.86
C GLN A 223 7.39 5.21 6.15
N GLN A 224 7.69 4.47 5.07
CA GLN A 224 8.17 3.09 5.09
C GLN A 224 7.32 2.13 5.94
N GLY A 225 6.04 2.46 6.23
CA GLY A 225 5.13 1.59 6.97
C GLY A 225 5.59 1.21 8.38
N GLY A 226 6.45 2.01 9.01
CA GLY A 226 7.05 1.69 10.30
C GLY A 226 8.18 0.64 10.21
N LEU A 227 8.76 0.43 9.02
CA LEU A 227 9.87 -0.50 8.79
C LEU A 227 11.09 -0.14 9.63
N HIS A 228 11.58 -1.08 10.40
CA HIS A 228 12.87 -1.00 11.05
C HIS A 228 13.88 -1.85 10.26
N VAL A 229 14.63 -1.22 9.34
CA VAL A 229 15.43 -1.88 8.28
C VAL A 229 16.31 -3.01 8.82
N MET A 230 17.15 -2.74 9.83
CA MET A 230 18.09 -3.72 10.40
C MET A 230 17.39 -4.92 11.06
N ARG A 231 16.19 -4.72 11.59
CA ARG A 231 15.41 -5.77 12.24
C ARG A 231 14.56 -6.55 11.26
N ASP A 232 13.87 -5.85 10.38
CA ASP A 232 12.76 -6.41 9.61
C ASP A 232 13.19 -6.99 8.27
N ILE A 233 14.14 -6.38 7.56
CA ILE A 233 14.60 -6.89 6.27
C ILE A 233 15.12 -8.33 6.39
N PRO A 234 15.98 -8.71 7.36
CA PRO A 234 16.39 -10.11 7.51
C PRO A 234 15.24 -11.07 7.82
N ARG A 235 14.17 -10.59 8.49
CA ARG A 235 12.96 -11.38 8.73
C ARG A 235 12.15 -11.57 7.45
N TYR A 236 12.04 -10.53 6.62
CA TYR A 236 11.33 -10.61 5.34
C TYR A 236 12.05 -11.51 4.34
N VAL A 237 13.39 -11.51 4.33
CA VAL A 237 14.19 -12.51 3.58
C VAL A 237 13.75 -13.93 3.96
N LYS A 238 13.69 -14.25 5.25
CA LYS A 238 13.22 -15.57 5.70
C LYS A 238 11.78 -15.89 5.26
N LEU A 239 10.91 -14.88 5.22
CA LEU A 239 9.53 -15.06 4.75
C LEU A 239 9.48 -15.33 3.24
N ILE A 240 10.36 -14.70 2.45
CA ILE A 240 10.50 -14.97 1.02
C ILE A 240 11.03 -16.40 0.81
N GLU A 241 12.10 -16.79 1.50
CA GLU A 241 12.67 -18.15 1.45
C GLU A 241 11.65 -19.25 1.80
N LYS A 242 10.70 -18.94 2.69
CA LYS A 242 9.63 -19.85 3.09
C LYS A 242 8.36 -19.72 2.23
N GLY A 243 8.39 -18.95 1.16
CA GLY A 243 7.24 -18.72 0.27
C GLY A 243 6.05 -18.03 0.92
N LYS A 244 6.27 -17.31 2.04
CA LYS A 244 5.23 -16.54 2.72
C LYS A 244 5.04 -15.17 2.09
N ILE A 245 6.13 -14.59 1.58
CA ILE A 245 6.12 -13.38 0.75
C ILE A 245 6.53 -13.78 -0.67
N ASP A 246 5.70 -13.44 -1.64
CA ASP A 246 6.01 -13.60 -3.06
C ASP A 246 6.63 -12.30 -3.59
N ALA A 247 7.95 -12.24 -3.59
CA ALA A 247 8.70 -11.16 -4.21
C ALA A 247 8.91 -11.38 -5.72
N THR A 248 8.87 -12.64 -6.18
CA THR A 248 9.14 -13.00 -7.57
C THR A 248 8.06 -12.48 -8.50
N SER A 249 6.81 -12.81 -8.22
CA SER A 249 5.69 -12.46 -9.10
C SER A 249 5.44 -10.94 -9.17
N VAL A 250 5.82 -10.18 -8.13
CA VAL A 250 5.69 -8.72 -8.11
C VAL A 250 6.61 -8.06 -9.14
N ILE A 251 7.72 -8.71 -9.51
CA ILE A 251 8.61 -8.26 -10.60
C ILE A 251 7.98 -8.66 -11.93
N THR A 252 7.32 -7.71 -12.59
CA THR A 252 6.61 -7.99 -13.83
C THR A 252 7.44 -7.72 -15.08
N LYS A 253 8.55 -7.00 -14.95
CA LYS A 253 9.47 -6.76 -16.06
C LYS A 253 10.90 -6.51 -15.57
N LYS A 254 11.86 -7.00 -16.30
CA LYS A 254 13.30 -6.76 -16.10
C LYS A 254 13.84 -5.91 -17.23
N TYR A 255 14.83 -5.10 -16.94
CA TYR A 255 15.48 -4.17 -17.85
C TYR A 255 16.99 -4.20 -17.65
N THR A 256 17.72 -3.87 -18.69
CA THR A 256 19.13 -3.49 -18.60
C THR A 256 19.28 -2.03 -18.18
N LEU A 257 20.50 -1.59 -17.83
CA LEU A 257 20.76 -0.19 -17.49
C LEU A 257 20.45 0.74 -18.69
N ASP A 258 20.75 0.32 -19.91
CA ASP A 258 20.46 1.09 -21.12
C ASP A 258 18.94 1.30 -21.35
N GLU A 259 18.12 0.39 -20.83
CA GLU A 259 16.65 0.46 -20.88
C GLU A 259 16.05 1.23 -19.72
N SER A 260 16.87 1.88 -18.87
CA SER A 260 16.39 2.58 -17.66
C SER A 260 15.31 3.64 -17.95
N ARG A 261 15.40 4.36 -19.09
CA ARG A 261 14.37 5.30 -19.55
C ARG A 261 13.04 4.61 -19.82
N GLN A 262 13.08 3.43 -20.44
CA GLN A 262 11.88 2.63 -20.71
C GLN A 262 11.29 2.10 -19.40
N ALA A 263 12.11 1.70 -18.43
CA ALA A 263 11.65 1.26 -17.11
C ALA A 263 10.88 2.38 -16.37
N VAL A 264 11.41 3.60 -16.41
CA VAL A 264 10.73 4.78 -15.84
C VAL A 264 9.43 5.07 -16.58
N GLN A 265 9.43 4.99 -17.92
CA GLN A 265 8.24 5.24 -18.73
C GLN A 265 7.15 4.18 -18.47
N ASP A 266 7.48 2.89 -18.44
CA ASP A 266 6.52 1.82 -18.18
C ASP A 266 5.91 1.94 -16.77
N THR A 267 6.69 2.43 -15.80
CA THR A 267 6.21 2.73 -14.45
C THR A 267 5.23 3.91 -14.45
N ALA A 268 5.55 4.99 -15.16
CA ALA A 268 4.69 6.16 -15.32
C ALA A 268 3.39 5.81 -16.07
N ASP A 269 3.49 5.01 -17.11
CA ASP A 269 2.37 4.49 -17.90
C ASP A 269 1.52 3.47 -17.12
N ARG A 270 1.99 3.00 -15.96
CA ARG A 270 1.36 1.98 -15.09
C ARG A 270 1.09 0.64 -15.79
N THR A 271 1.87 0.31 -16.81
CA THR A 271 1.75 -0.95 -17.57
C THR A 271 2.41 -2.13 -16.88
N ILE A 272 3.19 -1.88 -15.85
CA ILE A 272 3.88 -2.87 -15.01
C ILE A 272 3.51 -2.69 -13.54
N ILE A 273 3.75 -3.70 -12.72
CA ILE A 273 3.69 -3.58 -11.24
C ILE A 273 5.03 -3.06 -10.76
N THR A 274 6.10 -3.83 -10.99
CA THR A 274 7.46 -3.43 -10.64
C THR A 274 8.41 -3.80 -11.77
N GLY A 275 9.26 -2.87 -12.15
CA GLY A 275 10.41 -3.08 -13.02
C GLY A 275 11.69 -3.19 -12.19
N VAL A 276 12.58 -4.11 -12.57
CA VAL A 276 13.92 -4.23 -11.97
C VAL A 276 14.96 -4.02 -13.07
N ILE A 277 15.95 -3.17 -12.80
CA ILE A 277 17.12 -3.00 -13.64
C ILE A 277 18.19 -3.97 -13.16
N GLU A 278 18.60 -4.90 -14.01
CA GLU A 278 19.68 -5.85 -13.73
C GLU A 278 20.97 -5.37 -14.40
N PHE A 279 22.04 -5.38 -13.64
CA PHE A 279 23.39 -5.10 -14.15
C PHE A 279 24.07 -6.39 -14.56
N ALA A 280 24.85 -6.35 -15.66
CA ALA A 280 25.59 -7.50 -16.17
C ALA A 280 26.78 -7.85 -15.27
#